data_b9d81773cd2a00e8aec2bea24bf7709f
#
_entry.id   b9d81773cd2a00e8aec2bea24bf7709f
#
_cell.length_a   1.000
_cell.length_b   1.000
_cell.length_c   1.000
_cell.angle_alpha   90.00
_cell.angle_beta   90.00
_cell.angle_gamma   90.00
#
_symmetry.space_group_name_H-M   'P 1'
#
loop_
_entity.id
_entity.type
_entity.pdbx_description
1 polymer ?
#
loop_
_entity_poly.entity_id
_entity_poly.type
_entity_poly.pdbx_seq_one_letter_code
_entity_poly.pdbx_strand_id
1 'polypeptide(L)'
;MTAKVVGLEQLLTKQSDVDSTGRLREGDVDGVKFRPTRPVAHADGHVSEIARASWDIIEKPIVQVHMTTTLPGRVRAWGLHQLGSDRLFVVSGLIRFAVFDGRKDSATFGKIAEYMVSEKNPGLLVVAPYLYHGWKNVGTTDAVVINMPDRMYDYDKPDSLDLPWDSEEAARLIPYRW
;
A
#
# COMPACT_ATOMS: atom_id res chain seq x y z
N MET A 1 -17.06 4.02 -42.63
CA MET A 1 -15.68 3.68 -43.08
C MET A 1 -14.79 3.66 -41.84
N THR A 2 -14.21 2.53 -41.49
CA THR A 2 -13.27 2.43 -40.37
C THR A 2 -11.91 2.93 -40.84
N ALA A 3 -11.34 3.91 -40.14
CA ALA A 3 -10.01 4.42 -40.47
C ALA A 3 -8.96 3.30 -40.34
N LYS A 4 -8.09 3.14 -41.31
CA LYS A 4 -6.94 2.24 -41.25
C LYS A 4 -5.82 2.99 -40.53
N VAL A 5 -5.45 2.52 -39.33
CA VAL A 5 -4.35 3.08 -38.50
C VAL A 5 -3.20 2.08 -38.52
N VAL A 6 -1.98 2.55 -38.82
CA VAL A 6 -0.77 1.74 -38.80
C VAL A 6 -0.45 1.30 -37.38
N GLY A 7 -0.19 0.02 -37.18
CA GLY A 7 0.16 -0.55 -35.86
C GLY A 7 -1.02 -0.74 -34.90
N LEU A 8 -2.26 -0.59 -35.37
CA LEU A 8 -3.46 -0.77 -34.53
C LEU A 8 -3.53 -2.16 -33.90
N GLU A 9 -3.09 -3.18 -34.61
CA GLU A 9 -3.06 -4.59 -34.17
C GLU A 9 -2.02 -4.86 -33.07
N GLN A 10 -1.08 -3.93 -32.89
CA GLN A 10 -0.03 -4.02 -31.87
C GLN A 10 -0.41 -3.26 -30.59
N LEU A 11 -1.52 -2.51 -30.60
CA LEU A 11 -1.98 -1.77 -29.43
C LEU A 11 -2.75 -2.68 -28.50
N LEU A 12 -2.42 -2.59 -27.21
CA LEU A 12 -3.16 -3.27 -26.16
C LEU A 12 -4.35 -2.41 -25.71
N THR A 13 -5.47 -3.04 -25.42
CA THR A 13 -6.60 -2.34 -24.80
C THR A 13 -6.20 -1.88 -23.42
N LYS A 14 -6.18 -0.56 -23.20
CA LYS A 14 -5.94 0.02 -21.88
C LYS A 14 -7.08 -0.36 -20.95
N GLN A 15 -6.77 -1.10 -19.89
CA GLN A 15 -7.72 -1.32 -18.80
C GLN A 15 -7.83 -0.05 -17.95
N SER A 16 -9.04 0.22 -17.46
CA SER A 16 -9.25 1.33 -16.54
C SER A 16 -8.76 0.97 -15.15
N ASP A 17 -8.01 1.88 -14.52
CA ASP A 17 -7.59 1.77 -13.13
C ASP A 17 -8.74 2.00 -12.14
N VAL A 18 -9.90 2.44 -12.66
CA VAL A 18 -11.11 2.67 -11.88
C VAL A 18 -12.26 1.81 -12.39
N ASP A 19 -13.18 1.48 -11.51
CA ASP A 19 -14.45 0.82 -11.85
C ASP A 19 -15.48 1.80 -12.44
N SER A 20 -16.66 1.32 -12.77
CA SER A 20 -17.75 2.13 -13.32
C SER A 20 -18.29 3.20 -12.34
N THR A 21 -17.93 3.14 -11.08
CA THR A 21 -18.30 4.13 -10.05
C THR A 21 -17.20 5.17 -9.80
N GLY A 22 -16.07 5.08 -10.52
CA GLY A 22 -14.92 5.97 -10.34
C GLY A 22 -14.01 5.60 -9.16
N ARG A 23 -14.19 4.42 -8.55
CA ARG A 23 -13.30 3.91 -7.52
C ARG A 23 -12.10 3.20 -8.14
N LEU A 24 -10.93 3.35 -7.52
CA LEU A 24 -9.78 2.54 -7.87
C LEU A 24 -10.15 1.06 -7.78
N ARG A 25 -9.74 0.29 -8.78
CA ARG A 25 -9.80 -1.18 -8.69
C ARG A 25 -8.76 -1.60 -7.68
N GLU A 26 -9.24 -2.00 -6.52
CA GLU A 26 -8.38 -2.51 -5.45
C GLU A 26 -7.72 -3.81 -5.90
N GLY A 27 -6.44 -3.97 -5.58
CA GLY A 27 -5.77 -5.24 -5.81
C GLY A 27 -6.37 -6.32 -4.92
N ASP A 28 -6.79 -7.43 -5.53
CA ASP A 28 -7.39 -8.57 -4.85
C ASP A 28 -6.33 -9.42 -4.13
N VAL A 29 -5.78 -8.94 -3.04
CA VAL A 29 -4.97 -9.74 -2.13
C VAL A 29 -5.74 -9.90 -0.81
N ASP A 30 -6.05 -11.14 -0.47
CA ASP A 30 -6.74 -11.46 0.78
C ASP A 30 -5.91 -11.00 2.01
N GLY A 31 -6.56 -10.30 2.93
CA GLY A 31 -5.89 -9.68 4.09
C GLY A 31 -5.35 -8.26 3.83
N VAL A 32 -5.55 -7.71 2.64
CA VAL A 32 -5.31 -6.29 2.36
C VAL A 32 -6.64 -5.55 2.31
N LYS A 33 -6.73 -4.43 3.02
CA LYS A 33 -7.90 -3.55 2.98
C LYS A 33 -7.44 -2.12 2.73
N PHE A 34 -8.16 -1.40 1.88
CA PHE A 34 -7.91 0.01 1.62
C PHE A 34 -9.19 0.82 1.82
N ARG A 35 -9.10 1.84 2.64
CA ARG A 35 -10.20 2.78 2.86
C ARG A 35 -9.79 4.17 2.40
N PRO A 36 -10.32 4.68 1.28
CA PRO A 36 -10.15 6.08 0.92
C PRO A 36 -10.65 6.98 2.04
N THR A 37 -9.90 8.05 2.33
CA THR A 37 -10.30 9.10 3.25
C THR A 37 -10.52 10.39 2.47
N ARG A 38 -11.35 11.28 3.01
CA ARG A 38 -11.67 12.53 2.35
C ARG A 38 -11.30 13.71 3.25
N PRO A 39 -10.34 14.55 2.86
CA PRO A 39 -10.10 15.81 3.52
C PRO A 39 -11.34 16.70 3.44
N VAL A 40 -11.71 17.31 4.56
CA VAL A 40 -12.80 18.27 4.67
C VAL A 40 -12.19 19.66 4.70
N ALA A 41 -12.46 20.45 3.65
CA ALA A 41 -11.93 21.80 3.53
C ALA A 41 -12.64 22.78 4.46
N HIS A 42 -11.87 23.70 5.05
CA HIS A 42 -12.30 24.83 5.84
C HIS A 42 -11.67 26.13 5.28
N ALA A 43 -12.10 27.27 5.76
CA ALA A 43 -11.58 28.57 5.30
C ALA A 43 -10.07 28.76 5.56
N ASP A 44 -9.55 28.10 6.58
CA ASP A 44 -8.16 28.16 7.07
C ASP A 44 -7.35 26.89 6.81
N GLY A 45 -7.91 25.91 6.08
CA GLY A 45 -7.21 24.67 5.78
C GLY A 45 -8.14 23.48 5.56
N HIS A 46 -7.74 22.31 6.04
CA HIS A 46 -8.57 21.10 5.99
C HIS A 46 -8.33 20.19 7.19
N VAL A 47 -9.31 19.35 7.48
CA VAL A 47 -9.20 18.26 8.44
C VAL A 47 -9.30 16.92 7.70
N SER A 48 -8.41 15.99 8.02
CA SER A 48 -8.44 14.64 7.53
C SER A 48 -8.53 13.65 8.68
N GLU A 49 -9.57 12.83 8.71
CA GLU A 49 -9.57 11.66 9.60
C GLU A 49 -8.65 10.60 9.01
N ILE A 50 -7.65 10.19 9.77
CA ILE A 50 -6.66 9.18 9.39
C ILE A 50 -7.15 7.79 9.77
N ALA A 51 -7.68 7.65 10.99
CA ALA A 51 -8.24 6.42 11.52
C ALA A 51 -9.29 6.73 12.59
N ARG A 52 -10.28 5.86 12.70
CA ARG A 52 -11.33 5.93 13.71
C ARG A 52 -11.65 4.51 14.19
N ALA A 53 -11.70 4.30 15.49
CA ALA A 53 -11.96 2.97 16.07
C ALA A 53 -13.30 2.34 15.61
N SER A 54 -14.26 3.16 15.15
CA SER A 54 -15.54 2.68 14.63
C SER A 54 -15.53 2.30 13.15
N TRP A 55 -14.41 2.46 12.46
CA TRP A 55 -14.31 2.00 11.06
C TRP A 55 -14.16 0.49 11.02
N ASP A 56 -14.88 -0.15 10.11
CA ASP A 56 -14.88 -1.60 9.88
C ASP A 56 -13.48 -2.17 9.54
N ILE A 57 -12.62 -1.33 8.95
CA ILE A 57 -11.22 -1.66 8.65
C ILE A 57 -10.32 -1.69 9.90
N ILE A 58 -10.78 -1.14 11.04
CA ILE A 58 -10.05 -1.12 12.32
C ILE A 58 -10.58 -2.24 13.22
N GLU A 59 -10.17 -3.46 12.95
CA GLU A 59 -10.65 -4.64 13.68
C GLU A 59 -10.09 -4.79 15.10
N LYS A 60 -8.90 -4.23 15.34
CA LYS A 60 -8.21 -4.26 16.64
C LYS A 60 -7.79 -2.85 17.05
N PRO A 61 -7.55 -2.59 18.33
CA PRO A 61 -7.09 -1.28 18.79
C PRO A 61 -5.81 -0.81 18.10
N ILE A 62 -5.64 0.51 17.99
CA ILE A 62 -4.35 1.14 17.68
C ILE A 62 -3.60 1.22 18.99
N VAL A 63 -2.45 0.55 19.08
CA VAL A 63 -1.67 0.45 20.33
C VAL A 63 -0.35 1.20 20.27
N GLN A 64 0.09 1.55 19.07
CA GLN A 64 1.30 2.32 18.82
C GLN A 64 1.10 3.17 17.57
N VAL A 65 1.80 4.30 17.51
CA VAL A 65 1.87 5.12 16.29
C VAL A 65 3.31 5.53 16.08
N HIS A 66 3.81 5.32 14.88
CA HIS A 66 5.12 5.82 14.48
C HIS A 66 5.10 6.38 13.06
N MET A 67 6.10 7.17 12.75
CA MET A 67 6.22 7.89 11.49
C MET A 67 7.52 7.48 10.79
N THR A 68 7.44 7.31 9.49
CA THR A 68 8.59 7.02 8.63
C THR A 68 8.68 8.05 7.52
N THR A 69 9.86 8.66 7.36
CA THR A 69 10.19 9.48 6.20
C THR A 69 10.91 8.64 5.16
N THR A 70 10.53 8.82 3.90
CA THR A 70 11.17 8.15 2.75
C THR A 70 11.58 9.19 1.72
N LEU A 71 12.87 9.29 1.44
CA LEU A 71 13.42 10.23 0.46
C LEU A 71 12.96 9.88 -0.97
N PRO A 72 12.94 10.83 -1.91
CA PRO A 72 12.55 10.60 -3.29
C PRO A 72 13.31 9.43 -3.94
N GLY A 73 12.59 8.58 -4.66
CA GLY A 73 13.12 7.41 -5.37
C GLY A 73 13.51 6.24 -4.47
N ARG A 74 13.50 6.39 -3.14
CA ARG A 74 13.90 5.32 -2.22
C ARG A 74 12.80 4.29 -2.01
N VAL A 75 13.23 3.05 -1.81
CA VAL A 75 12.41 1.87 -1.53
C VAL A 75 12.61 1.44 -0.08
N ARG A 76 11.52 1.05 0.57
CA ARG A 76 11.49 0.38 1.88
C ARG A 76 10.65 -0.88 1.73
N ALA A 77 11.30 -2.01 1.48
CA ALA A 77 10.68 -3.31 1.23
C ALA A 77 11.75 -4.42 1.33
N TRP A 78 11.34 -5.62 1.49
CA TRP A 78 10.03 -6.16 1.83
C TRP A 78 9.95 -6.47 3.30
N GLY A 79 9.00 -5.88 3.99
CA GLY A 79 8.69 -6.24 5.36
C GLY A 79 7.63 -7.35 5.41
N LEU A 80 7.60 -8.10 6.50
CA LEU A 80 6.58 -9.07 6.82
C LEU A 80 6.41 -9.15 8.35
N HIS A 81 5.17 -9.17 8.80
CA HIS A 81 4.82 -9.41 10.19
C HIS A 81 4.11 -10.75 10.33
N GLN A 82 4.37 -11.48 11.42
CA GLN A 82 3.71 -12.76 11.69
C GLN A 82 2.51 -12.62 12.62
N LEU A 83 2.46 -11.60 13.47
CA LEU A 83 1.49 -11.46 14.55
C LEU A 83 0.65 -10.19 14.42
N GLY A 84 1.25 -9.10 13.98
CA GLY A 84 0.63 -7.79 13.89
C GLY A 84 0.22 -7.40 12.47
N SER A 85 -0.78 -6.52 12.37
CA SER A 85 -1.16 -5.86 11.13
C SER A 85 -0.63 -4.44 11.09
N ASP A 86 -0.17 -4.00 9.92
CA ASP A 86 0.16 -2.60 9.67
C ASP A 86 -1.05 -1.81 9.21
N ARG A 87 -1.11 -0.54 9.60
CA ARG A 87 -2.11 0.43 9.15
C ARG A 87 -1.41 1.70 8.69
N LEU A 88 -1.24 1.81 7.40
CA LEU A 88 -0.36 2.78 6.76
C LEU A 88 -1.16 3.93 6.17
N PHE A 89 -0.75 5.16 6.49
CA PHE A 89 -1.35 6.38 5.96
C PHE A 89 -0.27 7.35 5.47
N VAL A 90 -0.42 7.88 4.26
CA VAL A 90 0.51 8.86 3.68
C VAL A 90 0.06 10.26 4.05
N VAL A 91 0.88 10.96 4.84
CA VAL A 91 0.63 12.35 5.27
C VAL A 91 1.05 13.34 4.20
N SER A 92 2.20 13.08 3.54
CA SER A 92 2.73 13.91 2.48
C SER A 92 3.54 13.09 1.48
N GLY A 93 3.68 13.58 0.26
CA GLY A 93 4.41 12.95 -0.82
C GLY A 93 3.55 11.95 -1.62
N LEU A 94 4.20 11.17 -2.48
CA LEU A 94 3.54 10.19 -3.35
C LEU A 94 4.19 8.82 -3.16
N ILE A 95 3.45 7.90 -2.59
CA ILE A 95 3.90 6.53 -2.30
C ILE A 95 3.20 5.53 -3.21
N ARG A 96 3.98 4.64 -3.79
CA ARG A 96 3.51 3.39 -4.37
C ARG A 96 3.75 2.27 -3.37
N PHE A 97 2.68 1.78 -2.75
CA PHE A 97 2.71 0.55 -1.96
C PHE A 97 2.59 -0.67 -2.87
N ALA A 98 3.25 -1.75 -2.49
CA ALA A 98 3.04 -3.07 -3.07
C ALA A 98 2.92 -4.10 -1.95
N VAL A 99 1.99 -5.04 -2.12
CA VAL A 99 1.76 -6.16 -1.21
C VAL A 99 1.74 -7.45 -2.02
N PHE A 100 2.52 -8.43 -1.61
CA PHE A 100 2.61 -9.75 -2.24
C PHE A 100 2.11 -10.84 -1.28
N ASP A 101 1.22 -11.68 -1.77
CA ASP A 101 0.75 -12.86 -1.05
C ASP A 101 1.62 -14.09 -1.34
N GLY A 102 2.53 -14.38 -0.42
CA GLY A 102 3.38 -15.57 -0.47
C GLY A 102 2.81 -16.78 0.27
N ARG A 103 1.59 -16.70 0.83
CA ARG A 103 0.95 -17.77 1.61
C ARG A 103 0.42 -18.86 0.68
N LYS A 104 1.03 -20.04 0.73
CA LYS A 104 0.74 -21.15 -0.21
C LYS A 104 -0.72 -21.62 -0.18
N ASP A 105 -1.39 -21.50 0.97
CA ASP A 105 -2.77 -21.96 1.16
C ASP A 105 -3.80 -20.83 0.96
N SER A 106 -3.37 -19.64 0.54
CA SER A 106 -4.25 -18.51 0.26
C SER A 106 -4.89 -18.61 -1.12
N ALA A 107 -6.15 -18.18 -1.22
CA ALA A 107 -6.85 -18.03 -2.51
C ALA A 107 -6.19 -16.97 -3.43
N THR A 108 -5.37 -16.09 -2.85
CA THR A 108 -4.64 -15.06 -3.58
C THR A 108 -3.13 -15.31 -3.65
N PHE A 109 -2.69 -16.55 -3.40
CA PHE A 109 -1.28 -16.92 -3.51
C PHE A 109 -0.67 -16.46 -4.84
N GLY A 110 0.50 -15.82 -4.76
CA GLY A 110 1.25 -15.31 -5.92
C GLY A 110 0.74 -13.97 -6.47
N LYS A 111 -0.38 -13.44 -5.96
CA LYS A 111 -0.90 -12.13 -6.39
C LYS A 111 -0.14 -10.97 -5.75
N ILE A 112 -0.14 -9.85 -6.48
CA ILE A 112 0.40 -8.57 -6.02
C ILE A 112 -0.69 -7.52 -6.12
N ALA A 113 -0.85 -6.72 -5.07
CA ALA A 113 -1.68 -5.54 -5.04
C ALA A 113 -0.80 -4.28 -4.99
N GLU A 114 -1.15 -3.25 -5.78
CA GLU A 114 -0.49 -1.95 -5.75
C GLU A 114 -1.48 -0.84 -5.37
N TYR A 115 -1.00 0.12 -4.58
CA TYR A 115 -1.77 1.29 -4.18
C TYR A 115 -0.94 2.56 -4.36
N MET A 116 -1.47 3.51 -5.14
CA MET A 116 -0.89 4.85 -5.27
C MET A 116 -1.57 5.79 -4.30
N VAL A 117 -0.86 6.19 -3.25
CA VAL A 117 -1.40 7.00 -2.14
C VAL A 117 -0.60 8.28 -1.97
N SER A 118 -1.28 9.39 -1.72
CA SER A 118 -0.69 10.70 -1.47
C SER A 118 -1.62 11.55 -0.62
N GLU A 119 -1.15 12.73 -0.20
CA GLU A 119 -2.03 13.72 0.44
C GLU A 119 -3.20 14.20 -0.44
N LYS A 120 -3.09 14.05 -1.78
CA LYS A 120 -4.16 14.40 -2.72
C LYS A 120 -5.13 13.27 -3.01
N ASN A 121 -4.71 12.04 -2.74
CA ASN A 121 -5.51 10.81 -2.83
C ASN A 121 -5.26 9.97 -1.58
N PRO A 122 -5.70 10.48 -0.39
CA PRO A 122 -5.39 9.83 0.87
C PRO A 122 -6.27 8.62 1.13
N GLY A 123 -5.71 7.68 1.88
CA GLY A 123 -6.41 6.48 2.33
C GLY A 123 -5.61 5.72 3.37
N LEU A 124 -6.31 4.93 4.15
CA LEU A 124 -5.74 4.01 5.11
C LEU A 124 -5.60 2.62 4.47
N LEU A 125 -4.36 2.17 4.34
CA LEU A 125 -4.03 0.82 3.89
C LEU A 125 -3.80 -0.07 5.11
N VAL A 126 -4.50 -1.19 5.19
CA VAL A 126 -4.29 -2.22 6.22
C VAL A 126 -3.70 -3.45 5.56
N VAL A 127 -2.61 -3.96 6.14
CA VAL A 127 -1.91 -5.16 5.68
C VAL A 127 -1.91 -6.18 6.82
N ALA A 128 -2.54 -7.32 6.60
CA ALA A 128 -2.62 -8.42 7.57
C ALA A 128 -1.25 -9.12 7.73
N PRO A 129 -1.07 -9.91 8.79
CA PRO A 129 0.10 -10.75 8.98
C PRO A 129 0.36 -11.68 7.79
N TYR A 130 1.64 -12.09 7.64
CA TYR A 130 2.15 -13.01 6.62
C TYR A 130 2.05 -12.50 5.17
N LEU A 131 1.83 -11.20 4.96
CA LEU A 131 1.92 -10.57 3.65
C LEU A 131 3.22 -9.78 3.52
N TYR A 132 3.99 -10.06 2.47
CA TYR A 132 5.14 -9.22 2.13
C TYR A 132 4.64 -7.87 1.63
N HIS A 133 5.17 -6.81 2.21
CA HIS A 133 4.75 -5.46 1.82
C HIS A 133 5.91 -4.47 1.88
N GLY A 134 5.70 -3.35 1.23
CA GLY A 134 6.66 -2.27 1.22
C GLY A 134 6.19 -1.12 0.34
N TRP A 135 7.06 -0.14 0.17
CA TRP A 135 6.74 1.02 -0.66
C TRP A 135 7.96 1.68 -1.28
N LYS A 136 7.69 2.44 -2.32
CA LYS A 136 8.62 3.37 -2.94
C LYS A 136 8.05 4.78 -2.92
N ASN A 137 8.86 5.76 -2.57
CA ASN A 137 8.54 7.15 -2.83
C ASN A 137 8.75 7.43 -4.33
N VAL A 138 7.67 7.59 -5.06
CA VAL A 138 7.68 7.89 -6.51
C VAL A 138 7.45 9.37 -6.80
N GLY A 139 7.35 10.18 -5.74
CA GLY A 139 7.30 11.64 -5.80
C GLY A 139 8.69 12.28 -5.89
N THR A 140 8.70 13.61 -5.88
CA THR A 140 9.90 14.45 -5.98
C THR A 140 10.31 15.10 -4.66
N THR A 141 9.50 14.92 -3.60
CA THR A 141 9.73 15.40 -2.24
C THR A 141 9.75 14.25 -1.26
N ASP A 142 10.22 14.49 -0.06
CA ASP A 142 10.13 13.50 1.03
C ASP A 142 8.68 13.08 1.26
N ALA A 143 8.48 11.78 1.38
CA ALA A 143 7.17 11.24 1.73
C ALA A 143 7.16 10.84 3.21
N VAL A 144 6.03 11.15 3.87
CA VAL A 144 5.80 10.84 5.27
C VAL A 144 4.67 9.84 5.39
N VAL A 145 4.98 8.69 5.97
CA VAL A 145 4.03 7.59 6.23
C VAL A 145 3.88 7.41 7.73
N ILE A 146 2.64 7.44 8.22
CA ILE A 146 2.29 7.02 9.58
C ILE A 146 1.90 5.55 9.54
N ASN A 147 2.43 4.77 10.47
CA ASN A 147 1.97 3.43 10.76
C ASN A 147 1.31 3.36 12.15
N MET A 148 0.19 2.68 12.22
CA MET A 148 -0.65 2.51 13.41
C MET A 148 -0.92 1.00 13.65
N PRO A 149 0.11 0.22 14.03
CA PRO A 149 -0.04 -1.22 14.19
C PRO A 149 -1.02 -1.59 15.31
N ASP A 150 -1.55 -2.82 15.23
CA ASP A 150 -2.41 -3.41 16.26
C ASP A 150 -1.63 -4.16 17.33
N ARG A 151 -0.30 -4.16 17.22
CA ARG A 151 0.62 -4.78 18.17
C ARG A 151 1.76 -3.82 18.49
N MET A 152 2.10 -3.71 19.77
CA MET A 152 3.28 -2.94 20.18
C MET A 152 4.55 -3.63 19.68
N TYR A 153 5.50 -2.83 19.25
CA TYR A 153 6.83 -3.32 18.89
C TYR A 153 7.54 -3.85 20.12
N ASP A 154 7.99 -5.09 20.04
CA ASP A 154 8.80 -5.74 21.08
C ASP A 154 10.27 -5.61 20.68
N TYR A 155 11.05 -4.87 21.47
CA TYR A 155 12.46 -4.62 21.19
C TYR A 155 13.34 -5.86 21.39
N ASP A 156 12.92 -6.80 22.24
CA ASP A 156 13.66 -8.04 22.53
C ASP A 156 13.32 -9.16 21.56
N LYS A 157 12.07 -9.17 21.07
CA LYS A 157 11.54 -10.17 20.13
C LYS A 157 10.69 -9.52 19.04
N PRO A 158 11.32 -8.79 18.10
CA PRO A 158 10.60 -8.08 17.08
C PRO A 158 9.82 -9.04 16.17
N ASP A 159 8.57 -8.66 15.86
CA ASP A 159 7.70 -9.35 14.90
C ASP A 159 8.03 -9.00 13.44
N SER A 160 8.93 -8.05 13.25
CA SER A 160 9.33 -7.59 11.91
C SER A 160 10.37 -8.51 11.31
N LEU A 161 10.02 -9.09 10.17
CA LEU A 161 10.95 -9.81 9.30
C LEU A 161 11.22 -8.95 8.06
N ASP A 162 12.44 -8.98 7.57
CA ASP A 162 12.88 -8.15 6.44
C ASP A 162 13.56 -9.00 5.37
N LEU A 163 13.17 -8.77 4.11
CA LEU A 163 13.80 -9.34 2.94
C LEU A 163 14.26 -8.17 2.05
N PRO A 164 15.58 -7.92 1.94
CA PRO A 164 16.08 -6.80 1.13
C PRO A 164 15.56 -6.86 -0.30
N TRP A 165 14.87 -5.81 -0.74
CA TRP A 165 14.14 -5.75 -2.01
C TRP A 165 15.01 -5.91 -3.25
N ASP A 166 16.30 -5.56 -3.16
CA ASP A 166 17.32 -5.64 -4.22
C ASP A 166 18.15 -6.92 -4.15
N SER A 167 17.81 -7.86 -3.26
CA SER A 167 18.49 -9.14 -3.14
C SER A 167 18.07 -10.13 -4.23
N GLU A 168 18.96 -11.07 -4.55
CA GLU A 168 18.65 -12.20 -5.45
C GLU A 168 17.47 -13.04 -4.92
N GLU A 169 17.37 -13.16 -3.60
CA GLU A 169 16.30 -13.88 -2.91
C GLU A 169 14.95 -13.23 -3.17
N ALA A 170 14.86 -11.90 -3.02
CA ALA A 170 13.64 -11.16 -3.31
C ALA A 170 13.26 -11.28 -4.79
N ALA A 171 14.23 -11.16 -5.70
CA ALA A 171 14.01 -11.28 -7.13
C ALA A 171 13.49 -12.67 -7.56
N ARG A 172 13.89 -13.71 -6.81
CA ARG A 172 13.46 -15.09 -7.04
C ARG A 172 12.08 -15.39 -6.45
N LEU A 173 11.80 -14.82 -5.27
CA LEU A 173 10.59 -15.12 -4.50
C LEU A 173 9.41 -14.25 -4.93
N ILE A 174 9.63 -12.97 -5.18
CA ILE A 174 8.58 -11.97 -5.43
C ILE A 174 8.72 -11.43 -6.86
N PRO A 175 7.78 -11.75 -7.76
CA PRO A 175 7.84 -11.33 -9.16
C PRO A 175 7.43 -9.85 -9.33
N TYR A 176 8.15 -8.95 -8.63
CA TYR A 176 7.87 -7.52 -8.61
C TYR A 176 9.15 -6.69 -8.75
N ARG A 177 9.05 -5.56 -9.44
CA ARG A 177 10.15 -4.61 -9.62
C ARG A 177 9.75 -3.21 -9.14
N TRP A 178 10.55 -2.69 -8.24
CA TRP A 178 10.37 -1.36 -7.67
C TRP A 178 10.76 -0.21 -8.62
#